data_7c8ceeb69a35e1b3033099c748a382f5
#
_entry.id   7c8ceeb69a35e1b3033099c748a382f5
#
_cell.length_a   1.000
_cell.length_b   1.000
_cell.length_c   1.000
_cell.angle_alpha   90.00
_cell.angle_beta   90.00
_cell.angle_gamma   90.00
#
_symmetry.space_group_name_H-M   'P 1'
#
loop_
_entity.id
_entity.type
_entity.pdbx_description
1 polymer ?
#
loop_
_entity_poly.entity_id
_entity_poly.type
_entity_poly.pdbx_seq_one_letter_code
_entity_poly.pdbx_strand_id
1 'polypeptide(L)'
;MITIEQAGRLRKAGVLWAPAAGDRFVVPDRDMDDDVFVVSDMTVEVHDYQGSKVIGFNGTTEWALDSIEQREVIWLPREEQLRALLGEHFRSLEAVPDGYAVTVGESTHTADDAEQAYAAAVIHLLGA
;
A
#
# COMPACT_ATOMS: atom_id res chain seq x y z
N MET A 1 -3.55 9.67 -2.85
CA MET A 1 -2.74 8.62 -2.20
C MET A 1 -3.34 8.28 -0.85
N ILE A 2 -3.35 7.02 -0.44
CA ILE A 2 -3.89 6.65 0.86
C ILE A 2 -3.04 7.24 1.99
N THR A 3 -3.62 7.33 3.19
CA THR A 3 -2.89 7.81 4.36
C THR A 3 -2.01 6.70 4.92
N ILE A 4 -1.00 7.10 5.68
CA ILE A 4 -0.12 6.14 6.38
C ILE A 4 -0.93 5.33 7.39
N GLU A 5 -1.92 5.96 8.03
CA GLU A 5 -2.82 5.25 8.94
C GLU A 5 -3.61 4.15 8.22
N GLN A 6 -4.17 4.47 7.06
CA GLN A 6 -4.89 3.47 6.26
C GLN A 6 -3.96 2.34 5.84
N ALA A 7 -2.76 2.67 5.37
CA ALA A 7 -1.77 1.67 4.97
C ALA A 7 -1.41 0.75 6.14
N GLY A 8 -1.25 1.30 7.33
CA GLY A 8 -0.98 0.53 8.53
C GLY A 8 -2.13 -0.42 8.89
N ARG A 9 -3.37 0.02 8.72
CA ARG A 9 -4.54 -0.82 8.96
C ARG A 9 -4.62 -1.97 7.96
N LEU A 10 -4.33 -1.72 6.70
CA LEU A 10 -4.28 -2.78 5.69
C LEU A 10 -3.25 -3.83 6.03
N ARG A 11 -2.07 -3.38 6.46
CA ARG A 11 -1.01 -4.30 6.87
C ARG A 11 -1.43 -5.16 8.05
N LYS A 12 -2.04 -4.55 9.07
CA LYS A 12 -2.52 -5.28 10.25
C LYS A 12 -3.62 -6.27 9.90
N ALA A 13 -4.41 -5.96 8.88
CA ALA A 13 -5.47 -6.84 8.42
C ALA A 13 -4.96 -8.03 7.60
N GLY A 14 -3.66 -8.09 7.33
CA GLY A 14 -3.05 -9.21 6.64
C GLY A 14 -2.80 -9.00 5.15
N VAL A 15 -2.97 -7.77 4.66
CA VAL A 15 -2.65 -7.47 3.26
C VAL A 15 -1.14 -7.55 3.08
N LEU A 16 -0.70 -8.43 2.19
CA LEU A 16 0.71 -8.67 1.92
C LEU A 16 1.15 -7.89 0.69
N TRP A 17 2.37 -7.38 0.75
CA TRP A 17 2.99 -6.67 -0.36
C TRP A 17 3.98 -7.58 -1.09
N ALA A 18 3.77 -7.74 -2.40
CA ALA A 18 4.74 -8.36 -3.30
C ALA A 18 5.37 -7.22 -4.12
N PRO A 19 6.56 -6.74 -3.75
CA PRO A 19 7.15 -5.56 -4.37
C PRO A 19 7.32 -5.69 -5.88
N ALA A 20 6.94 -4.63 -6.59
CA ALA A 20 7.09 -4.54 -8.04
C ALA A 20 7.40 -3.09 -8.44
N ALA A 21 7.98 -2.92 -9.62
CA ALA A 21 8.30 -1.59 -10.13
C ALA A 21 7.06 -0.70 -10.13
N GLY A 22 7.22 0.53 -9.68
CA GLY A 22 6.14 1.50 -9.58
C GLY A 22 5.38 1.49 -8.27
N ASP A 23 5.60 0.50 -7.42
CA ASP A 23 4.94 0.45 -6.12
C ASP A 23 5.49 1.54 -5.20
N ARG A 24 4.62 2.07 -4.35
CA ARG A 24 4.97 3.11 -3.37
C ARG A 24 5.01 2.50 -1.97
N PHE A 25 5.92 2.99 -1.15
CA PHE A 25 6.02 2.54 0.23
C PHE A 25 6.62 3.64 1.11
N VAL A 26 6.43 3.48 2.42
CA VAL A 26 7.09 4.31 3.43
C VAL A 26 7.86 3.40 4.38
N VAL A 27 8.88 3.97 5.01
CA VAL A 27 9.69 3.28 6.02
C VAL A 27 9.46 3.99 7.35
N PRO A 28 8.54 3.49 8.18
CA PRO A 28 8.27 4.12 9.47
C PRO A 28 9.42 3.90 10.45
N ASP A 29 9.45 4.71 11.50
CA ASP A 29 10.44 4.60 12.58
C ASP A 29 11.88 4.85 12.13
N ARG A 30 12.06 5.60 11.04
CA ARG A 30 13.34 6.07 10.57
C ARG A 30 13.25 7.57 10.31
N ASP A 31 14.38 8.25 10.11
CA ASP A 31 14.40 9.69 9.86
C ASP A 31 13.75 10.09 8.53
N MET A 32 13.05 9.19 7.90
CA MET A 32 12.38 9.39 6.61
C MET A 32 10.91 8.94 6.67
N ASP A 33 10.28 9.09 7.84
CA ASP A 33 8.90 8.64 8.07
C ASP A 33 7.89 9.27 7.11
N ASP A 34 8.13 10.52 6.72
CA ASP A 34 7.22 11.25 5.83
C ASP A 34 7.57 11.09 4.36
N ASP A 35 8.67 10.39 4.05
CA ASP A 35 9.11 10.22 2.68
C ASP A 35 8.43 9.02 2.03
N VAL A 36 7.86 9.25 0.86
CA VAL A 36 7.29 8.19 0.04
C VAL A 36 8.33 7.76 -1.00
N PHE A 37 8.63 6.48 -1.00
CA PHE A 37 9.57 5.89 -1.96
C PHE A 37 8.80 5.15 -3.05
N VAL A 38 9.36 5.13 -4.23
CA VAL A 38 8.80 4.40 -5.37
C VAL A 38 9.82 3.38 -5.82
N VAL A 39 9.39 2.14 -5.99
CA VAL A 39 10.24 1.10 -6.56
C VAL A 39 10.48 1.45 -8.02
N SER A 40 11.74 1.59 -8.41
CA SER A 40 12.11 1.95 -9.78
C SER A 40 12.10 0.72 -10.70
N ASP A 41 12.51 0.91 -11.95
CA ASP A 41 12.66 -0.18 -12.92
C ASP A 41 13.81 -1.14 -12.59
N MET A 42 14.50 -0.93 -11.48
CA MET A 42 15.53 -1.85 -11.02
C MET A 42 14.88 -3.15 -10.58
N THR A 43 15.65 -4.23 -10.71
CA THR A 43 15.21 -5.53 -10.22
C THR A 43 15.05 -5.48 -8.70
N VAL A 44 13.88 -5.88 -8.23
CA VAL A 44 13.62 -6.01 -6.78
C VAL A 44 13.63 -7.49 -6.45
N GLU A 45 14.40 -7.84 -5.44
CA GLU A 45 14.49 -9.21 -4.96
C GLU A 45 14.07 -9.26 -3.50
N VAL A 46 13.34 -10.31 -3.14
CA VAL A 46 12.98 -10.57 -1.75
C VAL A 46 13.77 -11.77 -1.29
N HIS A 47 14.58 -11.57 -0.26
CA HIS A 47 15.45 -12.60 0.28
C HIS A 47 15.02 -13.00 1.68
N ASP A 48 15.13 -14.27 1.99
CA ASP A 48 15.00 -14.75 3.36
C ASP A 48 16.37 -14.65 4.04
N TYR A 49 16.43 -13.87 5.09
CA TYR A 49 17.65 -13.70 5.86
C TYR A 49 17.37 -13.85 7.35
N GLN A 50 17.94 -14.86 7.96
CA GLN A 50 17.74 -15.17 9.38
C GLN A 50 16.27 -15.24 9.77
N GLY A 51 15.43 -15.79 8.91
CA GLY A 51 14.02 -15.93 9.17
C GLY A 51 13.18 -14.70 8.85
N SER A 52 13.80 -13.63 8.38
CA SER A 52 13.10 -12.42 7.94
C SER A 52 13.19 -12.28 6.44
N LYS A 53 12.15 -11.72 5.83
CA LYS A 53 12.18 -11.39 4.41
C LYS A 53 12.80 -10.01 4.24
N VAL A 54 13.81 -9.93 3.38
CA VAL A 54 14.57 -8.71 3.12
C VAL A 54 14.37 -8.31 1.67
N ILE A 55 14.11 -7.02 1.44
CA ILE A 55 13.93 -6.47 0.10
C ILE A 55 15.27 -5.93 -0.37
N GLY A 56 15.80 -6.49 -1.46
CA GLY A 56 17.01 -6.02 -2.09
C GLY A 56 16.70 -5.21 -3.33
N PHE A 57 17.41 -4.09 -3.51
CA PHE A 57 17.27 -3.23 -4.67
C PHE A 57 18.56 -3.31 -5.49
N ASN A 58 18.43 -3.79 -6.71
CA ASN A 58 19.58 -4.00 -7.57
C ASN A 58 20.29 -2.68 -7.93
N GLY A 59 21.62 -2.68 -7.80
CA GLY A 59 22.47 -1.59 -8.25
C GLY A 59 22.74 -0.49 -7.24
N THR A 60 22.27 -0.60 -6.02
CA THR A 60 22.41 0.46 -5.01
C THR A 60 23.07 -0.08 -3.73
N THR A 61 24.25 -0.59 -3.84
CA THR A 61 24.90 -1.29 -2.73
C THR A 61 25.42 -0.39 -1.60
N GLU A 62 25.38 0.91 -1.80
CA GLU A 62 25.96 1.86 -0.83
C GLU A 62 24.93 2.57 0.03
N TRP A 63 23.65 2.28 -0.18
CA TRP A 63 22.56 2.99 0.48
C TRP A 63 22.00 2.19 1.64
N ALA A 64 21.63 2.88 2.70
CA ALA A 64 20.98 2.24 3.84
C ALA A 64 19.66 1.54 3.48
N LEU A 65 19.10 1.88 2.32
CA LEU A 65 17.86 1.32 1.82
C LEU A 65 18.04 0.19 0.82
N ASP A 66 19.28 -0.24 0.56
CA ASP A 66 19.55 -1.33 -0.37
C ASP A 66 18.91 -2.62 0.05
N SER A 67 18.78 -2.81 1.34
CA SER A 67 18.27 -4.03 1.91
C SER A 67 17.46 -3.67 3.14
N ILE A 68 16.15 -3.83 3.05
CA ILE A 68 15.22 -3.48 4.13
C ILE A 68 14.37 -4.70 4.41
N GLU A 69 14.19 -5.03 5.69
CA GLU A 69 13.26 -6.09 6.04
C GLU A 69 11.85 -5.71 5.58
N GLN A 70 11.16 -6.63 4.93
CA GLN A 70 9.82 -6.37 4.40
C GLN A 70 8.85 -5.87 5.48
N ARG A 71 9.02 -6.32 6.71
CA ARG A 71 8.19 -5.90 7.85
C ARG A 71 8.45 -4.45 8.28
N GLU A 72 9.58 -3.86 7.86
CA GLU A 72 9.96 -2.49 8.21
C GLU A 72 9.33 -1.46 7.28
N VAL A 73 8.70 -1.89 6.20
CA VAL A 73 8.09 -1.01 5.23
C VAL A 73 6.58 -1.13 5.26
N ILE A 74 5.92 -0.06 4.91
CA ILE A 74 4.46 -0.05 4.75
C ILE A 74 4.15 0.28 3.30
N TRP A 75 3.49 -0.64 2.62
CA TRP A 75 3.06 -0.47 1.24
C TRP A 75 1.92 0.54 1.16
N LEU A 76 2.00 1.44 0.18
CA LEU A 76 0.95 2.39 -0.15
C LEU A 76 0.31 1.98 -1.47
N PRO A 77 -0.69 1.10 -1.46
CA PRO A 77 -1.32 0.64 -2.70
C PRO A 77 -1.89 1.78 -3.53
N ARG A 78 -1.79 1.65 -4.85
CA ARG A 78 -2.40 2.57 -5.80
C ARG A 78 -3.87 2.20 -6.04
N GLU A 79 -4.57 3.07 -6.74
CA GLU A 79 -6.00 2.89 -7.03
C GLU A 79 -6.31 1.52 -7.63
N GLU A 80 -5.60 1.14 -8.70
CA GLU A 80 -5.85 -0.13 -9.38
C GLU A 80 -5.53 -1.33 -8.48
N GLN A 81 -4.55 -1.19 -7.59
CA GLN A 81 -4.20 -2.26 -6.65
C GLN A 81 -5.26 -2.41 -5.57
N LEU A 82 -5.77 -1.29 -5.06
CA LEU A 82 -6.85 -1.30 -4.08
C LEU A 82 -8.12 -1.89 -4.68
N ARG A 83 -8.44 -1.51 -5.91
CA ARG A 83 -9.58 -2.07 -6.62
C ARG A 83 -9.45 -3.59 -6.80
N ALA A 84 -8.24 -4.06 -7.09
CA ALA A 84 -7.98 -5.50 -7.19
C ALA A 84 -8.21 -6.21 -5.85
N LEU A 85 -7.87 -5.56 -4.73
CA LEU A 85 -8.13 -6.13 -3.40
C LEU A 85 -9.63 -6.25 -3.10
N LEU A 86 -10.45 -5.34 -3.63
CA LEU A 86 -11.91 -5.43 -3.49
C LEU A 86 -12.48 -6.58 -4.33
N GLY A 87 -11.86 -6.86 -5.47
CA GLY A 87 -12.29 -7.95 -6.34
C GLY A 87 -13.75 -7.85 -6.75
N GLU A 88 -14.49 -8.92 -6.62
CA GLU A 88 -15.90 -9.00 -7.01
C GLU A 88 -16.83 -8.18 -6.12
N HIS A 89 -16.37 -7.72 -4.96
CA HIS A 89 -17.16 -6.91 -4.06
C HIS A 89 -17.26 -5.46 -4.52
N PHE A 90 -16.37 -5.03 -5.41
CA PHE A 90 -16.40 -3.68 -5.95
C PHE A 90 -17.66 -3.45 -6.77
N ARG A 91 -18.37 -2.35 -6.53
CA ARG A 91 -19.57 -1.96 -7.26
C ARG A 91 -19.35 -0.73 -8.11
N SER A 92 -18.90 0.37 -7.50
CA SER A 92 -18.75 1.63 -8.22
C SER A 92 -17.78 2.57 -7.55
N LEU A 93 -17.22 3.45 -8.37
CA LEU A 93 -16.49 4.64 -7.94
C LEU A 93 -17.22 5.83 -8.54
N GLU A 94 -17.65 6.78 -7.72
CA GLU A 94 -18.37 7.96 -8.16
C GLU A 94 -17.73 9.22 -7.63
N ALA A 95 -17.68 10.26 -8.47
CA ALA A 95 -17.33 11.59 -7.99
C ALA A 95 -18.54 12.17 -7.26
N VAL A 96 -18.28 12.71 -6.07
CA VAL A 96 -19.31 13.37 -5.25
C VAL A 96 -18.84 14.81 -4.98
N PRO A 97 -19.72 15.71 -4.47
CA PRO A 97 -19.35 17.12 -4.33
C PRO A 97 -18.03 17.38 -3.60
N ASP A 98 -17.73 16.60 -2.56
CA ASP A 98 -16.54 16.81 -1.73
C ASP A 98 -15.47 15.73 -1.90
N GLY A 99 -15.50 14.98 -2.99
CA GLY A 99 -14.49 13.94 -3.20
C GLY A 99 -14.99 12.77 -4.03
N TYR A 100 -14.82 11.57 -3.51
CA TYR A 100 -15.16 10.33 -4.20
C TYR A 100 -15.85 9.35 -3.27
N ALA A 101 -16.73 8.52 -3.85
CA ALA A 101 -17.45 7.48 -3.12
C ALA A 101 -17.20 6.13 -3.79
N VAL A 102 -16.76 5.16 -3.00
CA VAL A 102 -16.58 3.76 -3.44
C VAL A 102 -17.66 2.93 -2.78
N THR A 103 -18.43 2.22 -3.58
CA THR A 103 -19.48 1.31 -3.09
C THR A 103 -19.00 -0.13 -3.22
N VAL A 104 -19.11 -0.87 -2.11
CA VAL A 104 -18.84 -2.31 -2.06
C VAL A 104 -20.05 -2.99 -1.40
N GLY A 105 -20.64 -3.97 -2.09
CA GLY A 105 -21.85 -4.59 -1.58
C GLY A 105 -22.93 -3.54 -1.31
N GLU A 106 -23.32 -3.42 -0.05
CA GLU A 106 -24.36 -2.47 0.38
C GLU A 106 -23.79 -1.25 1.09
N SER A 107 -22.47 -1.12 1.22
CA SER A 107 -21.86 -0.01 1.92
C SER A 107 -21.14 0.93 0.96
N THR A 108 -21.13 2.22 1.34
CA THR A 108 -20.47 3.27 0.56
C THR A 108 -19.47 3.99 1.45
N HIS A 109 -18.28 4.22 0.92
CA HIS A 109 -17.19 4.86 1.63
C HIS A 109 -16.72 6.09 0.85
N THR A 110 -16.69 7.24 1.52
CA THR A 110 -16.33 8.52 0.90
C THR A 110 -15.02 9.03 1.45
N ALA A 111 -14.28 9.74 0.62
CA ALA A 111 -13.04 10.41 1.03
C ALA A 111 -12.72 11.52 0.04
N ASP A 112 -11.75 12.36 0.41
CA ASP A 112 -11.33 13.47 -0.42
C ASP A 112 -10.71 13.02 -1.75
N ASP A 113 -10.00 11.90 -1.74
CA ASP A 113 -9.46 11.34 -2.97
C ASP A 113 -9.90 9.89 -3.18
N ALA A 114 -9.82 9.45 -4.44
CA ALA A 114 -10.33 8.13 -4.81
C ALA A 114 -9.59 7.00 -4.11
N GLU A 115 -8.27 7.09 -4.00
CA GLU A 115 -7.48 6.05 -3.34
C GLU A 115 -7.85 5.89 -1.88
N GLN A 116 -8.10 7.00 -1.18
CA GLN A 116 -8.52 6.94 0.22
C GLN A 116 -9.91 6.33 0.36
N ALA A 117 -10.82 6.61 -0.57
CA ALA A 117 -12.14 5.99 -0.58
C ALA A 117 -12.05 4.48 -0.82
N TYR A 118 -11.20 4.06 -1.76
CA TYR A 118 -10.92 2.64 -1.97
C TYR A 118 -10.34 1.98 -0.72
N ALA A 119 -9.37 2.63 -0.09
CA ALA A 119 -8.73 2.08 1.11
C ALA A 119 -9.74 1.90 2.24
N ALA A 120 -10.63 2.87 2.44
CA ALA A 120 -11.68 2.76 3.44
C ALA A 120 -12.60 1.56 3.15
N ALA A 121 -12.92 1.33 1.89
CA ALA A 121 -13.74 0.19 1.49
C ALA A 121 -13.03 -1.14 1.74
N VAL A 122 -11.74 -1.23 1.41
CA VAL A 122 -10.95 -2.45 1.67
C VAL A 122 -10.87 -2.73 3.17
N ILE A 123 -10.59 -1.71 3.97
CA ILE A 123 -10.52 -1.85 5.43
C ILE A 123 -11.85 -2.38 5.97
N HIS A 124 -12.96 -1.82 5.50
CA HIS A 124 -14.29 -2.28 5.89
C HIS A 124 -14.50 -3.75 5.52
N LEU A 125 -14.16 -4.12 4.29
CA LEU A 125 -14.34 -5.48 3.79
C LEU A 125 -13.53 -6.50 4.59
N LEU A 126 -12.34 -6.12 5.03
CA LEU A 126 -11.47 -6.99 5.82
C LEU A 126 -11.85 -7.04 7.31
N GLY A 127 -12.80 -6.23 7.73
CA GLY A 127 -13.21 -6.17 9.12
C GLY A 127 -12.22 -5.48 10.05
N ALA A 128 -11.37 -4.65 9.48
CA ALA A 128 -10.29 -4.00 10.23
C ALA A 128 -10.65 -2.59 10.70
#